data_74ec313f06ac8904ba6fd41e996249ab
#
_entry.id   74ec313f06ac8904ba6fd41e996249ab
#
_cell.length_a   1.000
_cell.length_b   1.000
_cell.length_c   1.000
_cell.angle_alpha   90.00
_cell.angle_beta   90.00
_cell.angle_gamma   90.00
#
_symmetry.space_group_name_H-M   'P 1'
#
loop_
_entity.id
_entity.type
_entity.pdbx_description
1 polymer ?
#
loop_
_entity_poly.entity_id
_entity_poly.type
_entity_poly.pdbx_seq_one_letter_code
_entity_poly.pdbx_strand_id
1 'polypeptide(L)'
;MSSNPRKRGASSRSSEEESRTTADATPALANMIEGMNAGASLEQQIARAFARLGQPFDTAGVSLSWNGTERLVKRLTALGCYLEIQTHAGFSLCRILRMLKGNAIAKQLASMQAPSLPEAVAKAALLTLVEMEPPSAGKP
;
A
#
# COMPACT_ATOMS: atom_id res chain seq x y z
N MET A 1 22.93 -36.48 -12.57
CA MET A 1 22.46 -35.96 -13.08
C MET A 1 21.24 -35.38 -12.86
N SER A 2 20.43 -35.90 -12.44
CA SER A 2 19.19 -35.41 -12.33
C SER A 2 19.06 -34.27 -11.43
N SER A 3 19.97 -33.99 -10.70
CA SER A 3 19.79 -32.97 -9.78
C SER A 3 19.69 -31.64 -10.38
N ASN A 4 20.03 -31.52 -11.56
CA ASN A 4 20.01 -30.25 -12.12
C ASN A 4 18.80 -29.47 -12.13
N PRO A 5 17.68 -30.00 -12.38
CA PRO A 5 16.53 -29.18 -12.51
C PRO A 5 16.26 -28.35 -11.30
N ARG A 6 16.42 -28.89 -10.15
CA ARG A 6 16.09 -28.15 -9.04
C ARG A 6 17.06 -27.08 -8.85
N LYS A 7 18.25 -27.29 -9.17
CA LYS A 7 19.15 -26.29 -9.02
C LYS A 7 18.85 -25.14 -9.88
N ARG A 8 18.39 -25.38 -11.03
CA ARG A 8 18.07 -24.31 -11.87
C ARG A 8 16.97 -23.47 -11.36
N GLY A 9 16.00 -24.07 -10.81
CA GLY A 9 14.89 -23.33 -10.27
C GLY A 9 15.36 -22.41 -9.19
N ALA A 10 16.25 -22.89 -8.38
CA ALA A 10 16.73 -22.07 -7.33
C ALA A 10 17.51 -20.91 -7.85
N SER A 11 18.25 -21.09 -8.87
CA SER A 11 18.96 -20.01 -9.44
C SER A 11 18.08 -18.93 -9.94
N SER A 12 17.05 -19.28 -10.62
CA SER A 12 16.12 -18.31 -11.11
C SER A 12 15.55 -17.51 -10.00
N ARG A 13 15.18 -18.17 -8.92
CA ARG A 13 14.60 -17.47 -7.84
C ARG A 13 15.60 -16.52 -7.23
N SER A 14 16.81 -16.87 -7.16
CA SER A 14 17.79 -16.01 -6.58
C SER A 14 17.92 -14.74 -7.37
N SER A 15 17.89 -14.82 -8.64
CA SER A 15 17.96 -13.65 -9.47
C SER A 15 16.82 -12.73 -9.21
N GLU A 16 15.67 -13.25 -9.08
CA GLU A 16 14.53 -12.44 -8.83
C GLU A 16 14.62 -11.78 -7.49
N GLU A 17 15.13 -12.48 -6.55
CA GLU A 17 15.27 -11.91 -5.25
C GLU A 17 16.26 -10.79 -5.25
N GLU A 18 17.30 -10.91 -5.96
CA GLU A 18 18.24 -9.85 -6.03
C GLU A 18 17.66 -8.63 -6.65
N SER A 19 16.90 -8.79 -7.67
CA SER A 19 16.24 -7.68 -8.27
C SER A 19 15.37 -6.98 -7.28
N ARG A 20 14.73 -7.72 -6.43
CA ARG A 20 13.84 -7.12 -5.51
C ARG A 20 14.52 -6.50 -4.34
N THR A 21 15.74 -6.82 -4.05
CA THR A 21 16.36 -6.30 -2.86
C THR A 21 16.53 -4.83 -2.94
N THR A 22 16.52 -4.26 -4.10
CA THR A 22 16.64 -2.84 -4.19
C THR A 22 15.49 -2.17 -3.54
N ALA A 23 14.35 -2.83 -3.45
CA ALA A 23 13.24 -2.27 -2.78
C ALA A 23 12.87 -3.24 -1.72
N ASP A 24 13.82 -3.74 -1.03
CA ASP A 24 13.57 -4.85 -0.19
C ASP A 24 12.64 -4.57 0.92
N ALA A 25 12.57 -3.42 1.42
CA ALA A 25 11.68 -3.17 2.51
C ALA A 25 10.25 -3.26 2.08
N THR A 26 9.96 -2.95 0.84
CA THR A 26 8.59 -2.88 0.40
C THR A 26 7.86 -4.22 0.42
N PRO A 27 8.44 -5.29 -0.08
CA PRO A 27 7.72 -6.55 -0.02
C PRO A 27 7.47 -7.04 1.38
N ALA A 28 8.41 -6.86 2.28
CA ALA A 28 8.23 -7.31 3.66
C ALA A 28 7.18 -6.46 4.35
N LEU A 29 7.21 -5.17 4.12
CA LEU A 29 6.24 -4.28 4.72
C LEU A 29 4.87 -4.57 4.16
N ALA A 30 4.75 -4.78 2.86
CA ALA A 30 3.48 -5.07 2.25
C ALA A 30 2.90 -6.36 2.81
N ASN A 31 3.72 -7.38 3.00
CA ASN A 31 3.23 -8.63 3.56
C ASN A 31 2.75 -8.45 4.99
N MET A 32 3.45 -7.65 5.75
CA MET A 32 3.04 -7.40 7.12
C MET A 32 1.70 -6.70 7.15
N ILE A 33 1.52 -5.70 6.31
CA ILE A 33 0.28 -4.96 6.28
C ILE A 33 -0.85 -5.83 5.77
N GLU A 34 -0.56 -6.64 4.76
CA GLU A 34 -1.59 -7.50 4.21
C GLU A 34 -2.09 -8.47 5.27
N GLY A 35 -1.26 -8.87 6.18
CA GLY A 35 -1.67 -9.79 7.23
C GLY A 35 -2.39 -9.14 8.38
N MET A 36 -2.53 -7.83 8.40
CA MET A 36 -3.23 -7.19 9.48
C MET A 36 -4.72 -7.36 9.29
N ASN A 37 -5.47 -7.27 10.38
CA ASN A 37 -6.91 -7.36 10.30
C ASN A 37 -7.51 -5.99 10.20
N ALA A 38 -8.67 -5.88 9.57
CA ALA A 38 -9.39 -4.62 9.58
C ALA A 38 -9.76 -4.29 11.02
N GLY A 39 -9.88 -3.04 11.32
CA GLY A 39 -10.30 -2.62 12.64
C GLY A 39 -9.37 -1.60 13.25
N ALA A 40 -9.49 -1.46 14.56
CA ALA A 40 -8.84 -0.37 15.28
C ALA A 40 -7.32 -0.37 15.15
N SER A 41 -6.71 -1.53 15.16
CA SER A 41 -5.27 -1.58 15.11
C SER A 41 -4.74 -1.04 13.76
N LEU A 42 -5.36 -1.47 12.68
CA LEU A 42 -4.99 -1.00 11.36
C LEU A 42 -5.26 0.50 11.27
N GLU A 43 -6.39 0.94 11.79
CA GLU A 43 -6.77 2.34 11.72
C GLU A 43 -5.83 3.22 12.51
N GLN A 44 -5.33 2.72 13.63
CA GLN A 44 -4.37 3.45 14.41
C GLN A 44 -3.06 3.62 13.66
N GLN A 45 -2.64 2.59 12.95
CA GLN A 45 -1.41 2.70 12.16
C GLN A 45 -1.57 3.74 11.06
N ILE A 46 -2.75 3.78 10.46
CA ILE A 46 -3.00 4.78 9.43
C ILE A 46 -2.97 6.17 10.03
N ALA A 47 -3.56 6.33 11.22
CA ALA A 47 -3.55 7.62 11.88
C ALA A 47 -2.13 8.08 12.18
N ARG A 48 -1.29 7.16 12.62
CA ARG A 48 0.09 7.51 12.89
C ARG A 48 0.83 7.90 11.62
N ALA A 49 0.53 7.21 10.54
CA ALA A 49 1.18 7.52 9.28
C ALA A 49 0.78 8.91 8.80
N PHE A 50 -0.51 9.26 8.92
CA PHE A 50 -0.94 10.61 8.54
C PHE A 50 -0.29 11.65 9.46
N ALA A 51 -0.23 11.37 10.74
CA ALA A 51 0.37 12.32 11.67
C ALA A 51 1.84 12.55 11.36
N ARG A 52 2.54 11.50 10.99
CA ARG A 52 3.94 11.62 10.63
C ARG A 52 4.11 12.56 9.43
N LEU A 53 3.13 12.60 8.55
CA LEU A 53 3.19 13.48 7.41
C LEU A 53 2.64 14.87 7.70
N GLY A 54 2.29 15.13 8.94
CA GLY A 54 1.74 16.43 9.30
C GLY A 54 0.31 16.62 8.81
N GLN A 55 -0.40 15.51 8.60
CA GLN A 55 -1.75 15.56 8.05
C GLN A 55 -2.71 14.80 8.92
N PRO A 56 -3.03 15.29 10.09
CA PRO A 56 -3.90 14.54 11.00
C PRO A 56 -5.21 14.21 10.33
N PHE A 57 -5.72 13.05 10.61
CA PHE A 57 -6.92 12.57 9.96
C PHE A 57 -7.62 11.59 10.88
N ASP A 58 -8.94 11.68 10.96
CA ASP A 58 -9.72 10.81 11.79
C ASP A 58 -9.90 9.49 11.06
N THR A 59 -9.27 8.44 11.53
CA THR A 59 -9.27 7.17 10.84
C THR A 59 -10.32 6.20 11.37
N ALA A 60 -11.19 6.63 12.27
CA ALA A 60 -12.16 5.73 12.85
C ALA A 60 -13.05 5.14 11.76
N GLY A 61 -13.09 3.83 11.68
CA GLY A 61 -13.97 3.13 10.75
C GLY A 61 -13.48 3.07 9.32
N VAL A 62 -12.31 3.60 9.00
CA VAL A 62 -11.90 3.63 7.60
C VAL A 62 -11.64 2.25 7.01
N SER A 63 -11.38 1.24 7.83
CA SER A 63 -11.13 -0.09 7.33
C SER A 63 -12.36 -0.97 7.39
N LEU A 64 -13.47 -0.46 7.89
CA LEU A 64 -14.64 -1.26 8.12
C LEU A 64 -15.90 -0.75 7.44
N SER A 65 -15.94 0.48 7.02
CA SER A 65 -17.18 1.05 6.51
C SER A 65 -16.96 1.80 5.22
N TRP A 66 -18.03 1.90 4.44
CA TRP A 66 -17.95 2.65 3.19
C TRP A 66 -17.76 4.13 3.43
N ASN A 67 -18.39 4.66 4.47
CA ASN A 67 -18.21 6.07 4.80
C ASN A 67 -16.76 6.34 5.15
N GLY A 68 -16.14 5.44 5.89
CA GLY A 68 -14.74 5.60 6.23
C GLY A 68 -13.87 5.52 5.00
N THR A 69 -14.19 4.59 4.11
CA THR A 69 -13.44 4.44 2.88
C THR A 69 -13.53 5.71 2.06
N GLU A 70 -14.70 6.29 1.97
CA GLU A 70 -14.86 7.49 1.18
C GLU A 70 -14.02 8.63 1.73
N ARG A 71 -14.01 8.79 3.04
CA ARG A 71 -13.20 9.84 3.66
C ARG A 71 -11.72 9.61 3.39
N LEU A 72 -11.30 8.35 3.45
CA LEU A 72 -9.91 8.04 3.23
C LEU A 72 -9.52 8.29 1.77
N VAL A 73 -10.37 7.89 0.84
CA VAL A 73 -10.10 8.11 -0.56
C VAL A 73 -9.98 9.59 -0.86
N LYS A 74 -10.86 10.39 -0.29
CA LYS A 74 -10.80 11.82 -0.51
C LYS A 74 -9.51 12.41 0.02
N ARG A 75 -9.07 11.94 1.18
CA ARG A 75 -7.84 12.47 1.73
C ARG A 75 -6.63 12.07 0.88
N LEU A 76 -6.61 10.82 0.40
CA LEU A 76 -5.50 10.38 -0.43
C LEU A 76 -5.49 11.13 -1.75
N THR A 77 -6.65 11.39 -2.30
CA THR A 77 -6.73 12.15 -3.53
C THR A 77 -6.19 13.56 -3.32
N ALA A 78 -6.47 14.14 -2.17
CA ALA A 78 -5.94 15.46 -1.87
C ALA A 78 -4.42 15.45 -1.75
N LEU A 79 -3.84 14.30 -1.46
CA LEU A 79 -2.39 14.18 -1.39
C LEU A 79 -1.78 13.86 -2.75
N GLY A 80 -2.57 13.84 -3.80
CA GLY A 80 -2.05 13.59 -5.14
C GLY A 80 -2.08 12.15 -5.56
N CYS A 81 -2.81 11.32 -4.84
CA CYS A 81 -2.88 9.90 -5.19
C CYS A 81 -4.08 9.62 -6.07
N TYR A 82 -3.95 8.56 -6.86
CA TYR A 82 -5.00 8.14 -7.75
C TYR A 82 -5.27 6.68 -7.38
N LEU A 83 -6.51 6.32 -7.18
CA LEU A 83 -6.85 4.98 -6.75
C LEU A 83 -7.58 4.21 -7.83
N GLU A 84 -7.19 2.96 -8.01
CA GLU A 84 -7.90 2.03 -8.86
C GLU A 84 -8.45 0.96 -7.96
N ILE A 85 -9.73 0.72 -8.04
CA ILE A 85 -10.40 -0.19 -7.15
C ILE A 85 -11.12 -1.24 -7.97
N GLN A 86 -10.97 -2.51 -7.61
CA GLN A 86 -11.66 -3.60 -8.27
C GLN A 86 -12.32 -4.44 -7.22
N THR A 87 -13.57 -4.81 -7.45
CA THR A 87 -14.25 -5.70 -6.54
C THR A 87 -14.52 -6.99 -7.28
N HIS A 88 -14.25 -8.09 -6.62
CA HIS A 88 -14.44 -9.41 -7.17
C HIS A 88 -15.24 -10.26 -6.19
N ALA A 89 -15.71 -11.39 -6.63
CA ALA A 89 -16.39 -12.28 -5.72
C ALA A 89 -15.38 -12.75 -4.70
N GLY A 90 -15.59 -12.43 -3.48
CA GLY A 90 -14.72 -12.92 -2.41
C GLY A 90 -13.56 -12.02 -2.04
N PHE A 91 -13.27 -11.00 -2.80
CA PHE A 91 -12.18 -10.11 -2.41
C PHE A 91 -12.24 -8.81 -3.19
N SER A 92 -11.51 -7.83 -2.72
CA SER A 92 -11.37 -6.55 -3.40
C SER A 92 -9.90 -6.20 -3.52
N LEU A 93 -9.60 -5.40 -4.51
CA LEU A 93 -8.22 -5.00 -4.78
C LEU A 93 -8.17 -3.49 -4.86
N CYS A 94 -7.17 -2.89 -4.25
CA CYS A 94 -6.96 -1.45 -4.34
C CYS A 94 -5.53 -1.18 -4.74
N ARG A 95 -5.35 -0.40 -5.79
CA ARG A 95 -4.03 0.05 -6.20
C ARG A 95 -3.98 1.54 -6.04
N ILE A 96 -2.90 2.05 -5.49
CA ILE A 96 -2.73 3.48 -5.32
C ILE A 96 -1.54 3.90 -6.16
N LEU A 97 -1.76 4.93 -6.96
CA LEU A 97 -0.75 5.39 -7.89
C LEU A 97 -0.55 6.88 -7.72
N ARG A 98 0.58 7.37 -8.18
CA ARG A 98 0.83 8.79 -8.16
C ARG A 98 1.14 9.21 -9.59
N MET A 99 0.48 10.26 -10.06
CA MET A 99 0.75 10.74 -11.40
C MET A 99 2.06 11.49 -11.39
N LEU A 100 2.85 11.25 -12.40
CA LEU A 100 4.11 11.94 -12.53
C LEU A 100 3.88 13.24 -13.25
N LYS A 101 4.80 14.16 -13.11
CA LYS A 101 4.66 15.42 -13.74
C LYS A 101 4.54 15.28 -15.20
N GLY A 102 3.82 16.12 -15.85
CA GLY A 102 3.66 16.06 -17.28
C GLY A 102 2.72 14.98 -17.70
N ASN A 103 1.88 14.59 -16.86
CA ASN A 103 0.90 13.57 -17.08
C ASN A 103 1.53 12.34 -17.62
N ALA A 104 2.68 12.06 -17.24
CA ALA A 104 3.31 10.86 -17.65
C ALA A 104 2.72 9.68 -16.94
N ILE A 105 3.29 8.55 -17.10
CA ILE A 105 2.79 7.34 -16.54
C ILE A 105 2.69 7.42 -15.04
N ALA A 106 1.66 6.89 -14.50
CA ALA A 106 1.49 6.85 -13.07
C ALA A 106 2.44 5.86 -12.45
N LYS A 107 2.96 6.17 -11.29
CA LYS A 107 3.81 5.27 -10.56
C LYS A 107 2.97 4.56 -9.51
N GLN A 108 3.03 3.24 -9.46
CA GLN A 108 2.26 2.50 -8.47
C GLN A 108 2.95 2.59 -7.12
N LEU A 109 2.22 3.01 -6.12
CA LEU A 109 2.74 3.13 -4.77
C LEU A 109 2.35 1.96 -3.91
N ALA A 110 1.20 1.36 -4.16
CA ALA A 110 0.75 0.24 -3.35
C ALA A 110 -0.30 -0.57 -4.09
N SER A 111 -0.42 -1.83 -3.74
CA SER A 111 -1.46 -2.70 -4.29
C SER A 111 -1.79 -3.71 -3.22
N MET A 112 -3.05 -3.77 -2.81
CA MET A 112 -3.46 -4.66 -1.73
C MET A 112 -4.78 -5.34 -2.05
N GLN A 113 -4.92 -6.58 -1.60
CA GLN A 113 -6.15 -7.32 -1.69
C GLN A 113 -6.65 -7.59 -0.30
N ALA A 114 -7.94 -7.65 -0.14
CA ALA A 114 -8.53 -7.97 1.15
C ALA A 114 -9.94 -8.48 0.93
N PRO A 115 -10.56 -9.10 1.93
CA PRO A 115 -11.91 -9.61 1.77
C PRO A 115 -12.94 -8.53 1.52
N SER A 116 -12.70 -7.31 1.94
CA SER A 116 -13.65 -6.23 1.71
C SER A 116 -12.94 -5.04 1.12
N LEU A 117 -13.69 -4.17 0.47
CA LEU A 117 -13.08 -3.00 -0.12
C LEU A 117 -12.57 -2.02 0.92
N PRO A 118 -13.28 -1.72 2.00
CA PRO A 118 -12.71 -0.83 3.01
C PRO A 118 -11.37 -1.32 3.53
N GLU A 119 -11.26 -2.63 3.73
CA GLU A 119 -10.01 -3.17 4.23
C GLU A 119 -8.91 -3.06 3.18
N ALA A 120 -9.22 -3.34 1.91
CA ALA A 120 -8.22 -3.26 0.85
C ALA A 120 -7.72 -1.82 0.70
N VAL A 121 -8.62 -0.86 0.73
CA VAL A 121 -8.23 0.54 0.60
C VAL A 121 -7.41 0.97 1.79
N ALA A 122 -7.81 0.55 2.98
CA ALA A 122 -7.09 0.94 4.19
C ALA A 122 -5.67 0.40 4.17
N LYS A 123 -5.51 -0.84 3.78
CA LYS A 123 -4.18 -1.43 3.75
C LYS A 123 -3.30 -0.80 2.67
N ALA A 124 -3.88 -0.54 1.51
CA ALA A 124 -3.12 0.12 0.46
C ALA A 124 -2.72 1.53 0.91
N ALA A 125 -3.62 2.21 1.61
CA ALA A 125 -3.33 3.54 2.10
C ALA A 125 -2.18 3.51 3.10
N LEU A 126 -2.21 2.54 4.00
CA LEU A 126 -1.15 2.47 5.00
C LEU A 126 0.21 2.28 4.33
N LEU A 127 0.28 1.36 3.38
CA LEU A 127 1.55 1.13 2.70
C LEU A 127 2.01 2.39 1.98
N THR A 128 1.11 3.08 1.32
CA THR A 128 1.45 4.31 0.62
C THR A 128 1.97 5.37 1.59
N LEU A 129 1.25 5.54 2.70
CA LEU A 129 1.60 6.62 3.63
C LEU A 129 2.91 6.38 4.34
N VAL A 130 3.21 5.13 4.68
CA VAL A 130 4.45 4.89 5.39
C VAL A 130 5.65 5.06 4.49
N GLU A 131 5.45 5.01 3.18
CA GLU A 131 6.55 5.19 2.27
C GLU A 131 6.67 6.61 1.77
N MET A 132 5.72 7.46 2.09
CA MET A 132 5.80 8.84 1.71
C MET A 132 6.74 9.58 2.63
N GLU A 133 7.39 10.59 2.10
CA GLU A 133 8.27 11.36 2.93
C GLU A 133 7.56 12.53 3.51
N PRO A 134 7.85 12.90 4.73
CA PRO A 134 7.18 14.04 5.33
C PRO A 134 7.56 15.29 4.56
N PRO A 135 6.62 16.16 4.40
CA PRO A 135 6.89 17.35 3.70
C PRO A 135 7.84 18.18 4.50
N SER A 136 8.36 18.98 4.22
CA SER A 136 9.11 19.87 4.91
C SER A 136 10.18 19.40 5.65
N ALA A 137 10.38 18.26 5.63
CA ALA A 137 11.38 17.78 6.33
C ALA A 137 12.46 18.62 5.95
N GLY A 138 12.98 19.13 6.57
CA GLY A 138 14.06 19.76 6.23
C GLY A 138 14.03 20.97 5.54
N LYS A 139 13.16 21.33 5.23
CA LYS A 139 13.14 22.32 4.47
C LYS A 139 12.85 23.32 5.07
N PRO A 140 13.12 23.93 5.35
CA PRO A 140 12.72 25.03 6.01
C PRO A 140 12.48 25.97 5.21
#